data_d744e8a947b22ca54e79c126404e23ac
#
_entry.id   d744e8a947b22ca54e79c126404e23ac
#
_cell.length_a   1.000
_cell.length_b   1.000
_cell.length_c   1.000
_cell.angle_alpha   90.00
_cell.angle_beta   90.00
_cell.angle_gamma   90.00
#
_symmetry.space_group_name_H-M   'P 1'
#
loop_
_entity.id
_entity.type
_entity.pdbx_description
1 polymer ?
#
loop_
_entity_poly.entity_id
_entity_poly.type
_entity_poly.pdbx_seq_one_letter_code
_entity_poly.pdbx_strand_id
1 'polypeptide(L)'
;MSLVFSLKNVSKTYGDDTLFHDLSIDFKLNEQLGLIGMNGSGKSTFLKLIANITQPDTGEFITKTGLRVIYLPQEDQLNPDQTVEQILYHSIKDSPFDEKEQHKIVQTSLGKGGFTDANLLSKNLSGGWVKRLTITRALCCQPDILLLDEPTNHLDINGILWL
;
A
#
# COMPACT_ATOMS: atom_id res chain seq x y z
N MET A 1 -23.38 3.97 -1.92
CA MET A 1 -21.91 3.96 -1.75
C MET A 1 -21.30 4.33 -3.10
N SER A 2 -20.38 5.30 -3.12
CA SER A 2 -19.79 5.77 -4.39
C SER A 2 -18.75 4.78 -4.90
N LEU A 3 -18.82 4.48 -6.19
CA LEU A 3 -17.82 3.67 -6.90
C LEU A 3 -16.48 4.42 -6.91
N VAL A 4 -15.41 3.71 -6.62
CA VAL A 4 -14.04 4.24 -6.63
C VAL A 4 -13.33 3.84 -7.90
N PHE A 5 -13.37 2.56 -8.24
CA PHE A 5 -12.92 2.04 -9.53
C PHE A 5 -13.67 0.76 -9.89
N SER A 6 -13.64 0.42 -11.19
CA SER A 6 -14.29 -0.75 -11.76
C SER A 6 -13.39 -1.39 -12.81
N LEU A 7 -13.31 -2.69 -12.76
CA LEU A 7 -12.73 -3.54 -13.80
C LEU A 7 -13.87 -4.16 -14.59
N LYS A 8 -13.77 -4.15 -15.92
CA LYS A 8 -14.76 -4.77 -16.82
C LYS A 8 -14.08 -5.68 -17.81
N ASN A 9 -14.40 -6.97 -17.74
CA ASN A 9 -13.91 -8.03 -18.62
C ASN A 9 -12.38 -8.02 -18.77
N VAL A 10 -11.68 -7.75 -17.65
CA VAL A 10 -10.24 -7.62 -17.62
C VAL A 10 -9.60 -9.00 -17.63
N SER A 11 -8.63 -9.19 -18.53
CA SER A 11 -7.82 -10.40 -18.61
C SER A 11 -6.34 -10.05 -18.56
N LYS A 12 -5.55 -10.96 -17.98
CA LYS A 12 -4.10 -10.82 -17.90
C LYS A 12 -3.42 -12.17 -18.02
N THR A 13 -2.42 -12.23 -18.91
CA THR A 13 -1.56 -13.38 -19.12
C THR A 13 -0.09 -13.02 -18.85
N TYR A 14 0.69 -14.02 -18.49
CA TYR A 14 2.15 -13.93 -18.42
C TYR A 14 2.76 -15.13 -19.12
N GLY A 15 3.38 -14.90 -20.28
CA GLY A 15 3.81 -15.98 -21.17
C GLY A 15 2.60 -16.82 -21.60
N ASP A 16 2.62 -18.12 -21.32
CA ASP A 16 1.53 -19.04 -21.63
C ASP A 16 0.51 -19.19 -20.50
N ASP A 17 0.78 -18.60 -19.31
CA ASP A 17 -0.06 -18.72 -18.14
C ASP A 17 -1.10 -17.59 -18.07
N THR A 18 -2.39 -17.94 -18.12
CA THR A 18 -3.49 -17.01 -17.87
C THR A 18 -3.68 -16.83 -16.37
N LEU A 19 -3.41 -15.63 -15.86
CA LEU A 19 -3.58 -15.32 -14.44
C LEU A 19 -5.04 -15.10 -14.06
N PHE A 20 -5.79 -14.38 -14.90
CA PHE A 20 -7.23 -14.20 -14.77
C PHE A 20 -7.83 -13.83 -16.14
N HIS A 21 -9.10 -14.20 -16.30
CA HIS A 21 -9.85 -14.04 -17.55
C HIS A 21 -11.22 -13.45 -17.25
N ASP A 22 -11.65 -12.46 -18.04
CA ASP A 22 -12.96 -11.80 -17.99
C ASP A 22 -13.36 -11.33 -16.57
N LEU A 23 -12.37 -10.88 -15.78
CA LEU A 23 -12.60 -10.42 -14.42
C LEU A 23 -13.35 -9.09 -14.44
N SER A 24 -14.51 -9.07 -13.78
CA SER A 24 -15.28 -7.84 -13.57
C SER A 24 -15.55 -7.66 -12.11
N ILE A 25 -15.14 -6.51 -11.55
CA ILE A 25 -15.27 -6.20 -10.12
C ILE A 25 -15.37 -4.70 -9.91
N ASP A 26 -16.25 -4.31 -9.01
CA ASP A 26 -16.46 -2.93 -8.58
C ASP A 26 -15.93 -2.73 -7.15
N PHE A 27 -15.23 -1.64 -6.94
CA PHE A 27 -14.71 -1.25 -5.63
C PHE A 27 -15.38 0.05 -5.17
N LYS A 28 -15.85 0.04 -3.94
CA LYS A 28 -16.58 1.15 -3.34
C LYS A 28 -15.78 1.82 -2.25
N LEU A 29 -16.12 3.06 -1.95
CA LEU A 29 -15.49 3.83 -0.89
C LEU A 29 -15.67 3.13 0.47
N ASN A 30 -14.61 3.12 1.28
CA ASN A 30 -14.55 2.50 2.62
C ASN A 30 -14.72 0.97 2.63
N GLU A 31 -14.48 0.27 1.53
CA GLU A 31 -14.41 -1.18 1.53
C GLU A 31 -13.01 -1.66 1.97
N GLN A 32 -13.00 -2.74 2.75
CA GLN A 32 -11.81 -3.50 3.07
C GLN A 32 -11.94 -4.87 2.41
N LEU A 33 -11.01 -5.20 1.52
CA LEU A 33 -11.07 -6.41 0.72
C LEU A 33 -9.82 -7.25 0.93
N GLY A 34 -9.99 -8.53 1.19
CA GLY A 34 -8.93 -9.52 1.25
C GLY A 34 -8.84 -10.31 -0.04
N LEU A 35 -7.66 -10.28 -0.68
CA LEU A 35 -7.37 -11.09 -1.86
C LEU A 35 -6.67 -12.38 -1.43
N ILE A 36 -7.35 -13.51 -1.62
CA ILE A 36 -6.87 -14.83 -1.19
C ILE A 36 -6.61 -15.71 -2.42
N GLY A 37 -5.54 -16.47 -2.38
CA GLY A 37 -5.18 -17.41 -3.44
C GLY A 37 -3.79 -18.00 -3.22
N MET A 38 -3.47 -19.07 -3.94
CA MET A 38 -2.14 -19.73 -3.87
C MET A 38 -1.03 -18.79 -4.34
N ASN A 39 0.22 -19.12 -3.98
CA ASN A 39 1.36 -18.39 -4.51
C ASN A 39 1.42 -18.58 -6.03
N GLY A 40 1.74 -17.50 -6.77
CA GLY A 40 1.71 -17.51 -8.24
C GLY A 40 0.33 -17.32 -8.89
N SER A 41 -0.77 -17.23 -8.13
CA SER A 41 -2.13 -17.07 -8.69
C SER A 41 -2.44 -15.67 -9.25
N GLY A 42 -1.44 -14.77 -9.32
CA GLY A 42 -1.62 -13.45 -9.91
C GLY A 42 -2.03 -12.34 -8.94
N LYS A 43 -2.04 -12.58 -7.61
CA LYS A 43 -2.43 -11.57 -6.59
C LYS A 43 -1.65 -10.26 -6.73
N SER A 44 -0.33 -10.33 -6.75
CA SER A 44 0.54 -9.15 -6.89
C SER A 44 0.35 -8.46 -8.25
N THR A 45 0.11 -9.22 -9.31
CA THR A 45 -0.19 -8.68 -10.64
C THR A 45 -1.51 -7.93 -10.65
N PHE A 46 -2.53 -8.47 -9.98
CA PHE A 46 -3.82 -7.83 -9.82
C PHE A 46 -3.71 -6.51 -9.04
N LEU A 47 -2.97 -6.50 -7.92
CA LEU A 47 -2.71 -5.27 -7.16
C LEU A 47 -1.94 -4.22 -7.98
N LYS A 48 -0.93 -4.66 -8.76
CA LYS A 48 -0.18 -3.77 -9.67
C LYS A 48 -1.04 -3.22 -10.80
N LEU A 49 -2.02 -3.98 -11.26
CA LEU A 49 -2.99 -3.51 -12.26
C LEU A 49 -3.88 -2.41 -11.66
N ILE A 50 -4.39 -2.58 -10.44
CA ILE A 50 -5.17 -1.56 -9.74
C ILE A 50 -4.33 -0.31 -9.47
N ALA A 51 -3.04 -0.48 -9.14
CA ALA A 51 -2.09 0.62 -8.97
C ALA A 51 -1.67 1.30 -10.28
N ASN A 52 -2.18 0.85 -11.43
CA ASN A 52 -1.79 1.30 -12.77
C ASN A 52 -0.30 1.15 -13.08
N ILE A 53 0.38 0.22 -12.40
CA ILE A 53 1.80 -0.14 -12.65
C ILE A 53 1.88 -1.09 -13.85
N THR A 54 0.86 -1.94 -14.03
CA THR A 54 0.75 -2.90 -15.12
C THR A 54 -0.58 -2.69 -15.83
N GLN A 55 -0.59 -2.82 -17.17
CA GLN A 55 -1.81 -2.71 -17.96
C GLN A 55 -2.45 -4.09 -18.15
N PRO A 56 -3.79 -4.17 -18.24
CA PRO A 56 -4.47 -5.40 -18.65
C PRO A 56 -4.17 -5.71 -20.13
N ASP A 57 -4.33 -6.97 -20.53
CA ASP A 57 -4.21 -7.36 -21.94
C ASP A 57 -5.51 -7.09 -22.69
N THR A 58 -6.65 -7.26 -22.02
CA THR A 58 -7.99 -6.93 -22.51
C THR A 58 -8.86 -6.36 -21.40
N GLY A 59 -9.98 -5.74 -21.77
CA GLY A 59 -10.95 -5.16 -20.85
C GLY A 59 -10.71 -3.69 -20.55
N GLU A 60 -11.51 -3.15 -19.65
CA GLU A 60 -11.49 -1.74 -19.29
C GLU A 60 -11.24 -1.55 -17.82
N PHE A 61 -10.39 -0.56 -17.49
CA PHE A 61 -10.15 -0.08 -16.14
C PHE A 61 -10.70 1.33 -16.00
N ILE A 62 -11.76 1.46 -15.22
CA ILE A 62 -12.45 2.74 -14.99
C ILE A 62 -12.15 3.18 -13.58
N THR A 63 -11.51 4.33 -13.42
CA THR A 63 -11.17 4.91 -12.13
C THR A 63 -11.66 6.35 -12.03
N LYS A 64 -12.02 6.77 -10.82
CA LYS A 64 -12.30 8.17 -10.53
C LYS A 64 -11.00 8.98 -10.66
N THR A 65 -11.09 10.11 -11.34
CA THR A 65 -9.93 11.00 -11.51
C THR A 65 -9.47 11.57 -10.17
N GLY A 66 -8.15 11.67 -10.00
CA GLY A 66 -7.53 12.33 -8.84
C GLY A 66 -7.41 11.45 -7.59
N LEU A 67 -7.66 10.15 -7.67
CA LEU A 67 -7.43 9.23 -6.56
C LEU A 67 -5.93 9.03 -6.30
N ARG A 68 -5.56 9.12 -5.03
CA ARG A 68 -4.22 8.76 -4.57
C ARG A 68 -4.19 7.28 -4.23
N VAL A 69 -3.62 6.49 -5.13
CA VAL A 69 -3.43 5.05 -4.95
C VAL A 69 -2.00 4.78 -4.53
N ILE A 70 -1.80 4.08 -3.43
CA ILE A 70 -0.48 3.64 -2.96
C ILE A 70 -0.45 2.11 -2.97
N TYR A 71 0.54 1.57 -3.67
CA TYR A 71 0.87 0.15 -3.67
C TYR A 71 2.10 -0.10 -2.81
N LEU A 72 1.96 -0.94 -1.81
CA LEU A 72 3.04 -1.40 -0.96
C LEU A 72 3.41 -2.83 -1.35
N PRO A 73 4.58 -3.04 -1.97
CA PRO A 73 5.03 -4.37 -2.37
C PRO A 73 5.36 -5.26 -1.17
N GLN A 74 5.49 -6.56 -1.41
CA GLN A 74 5.88 -7.54 -0.41
C GLN A 74 7.22 -7.16 0.25
N GLU A 75 8.21 -6.80 -0.57
CA GLU A 75 9.50 -6.27 -0.13
C GLU A 75 9.57 -4.78 -0.44
N ASP A 76 9.87 -3.99 0.56
CA ASP A 76 10.05 -2.56 0.45
C ASP A 76 11.33 -2.15 1.18
N GLN A 77 12.14 -1.35 0.54
CA GLN A 77 13.44 -0.94 1.08
C GLN A 77 13.32 0.43 1.74
N LEU A 78 13.71 0.48 3.00
CA LEU A 78 13.90 1.73 3.73
C LEU A 78 15.39 2.10 3.70
N ASN A 79 15.68 3.41 3.74
CA ASN A 79 17.05 3.86 3.91
C ASN A 79 17.54 3.53 5.34
N PRO A 80 18.56 2.67 5.49
CA PRO A 80 19.02 2.17 6.80
C PRO A 80 19.55 3.27 7.72
N ASP A 81 20.02 4.37 7.16
CA ASP A 81 20.64 5.49 7.89
C ASP A 81 19.67 6.63 8.19
N GLN A 82 18.38 6.48 7.83
CA GLN A 82 17.34 7.42 8.23
C GLN A 82 16.63 6.97 9.50
N THR A 83 16.20 7.94 10.30
CA THR A 83 15.32 7.69 11.45
C THR A 83 13.90 7.41 11.01
N VAL A 84 13.11 6.82 11.90
CA VAL A 84 11.68 6.58 11.68
C VAL A 84 10.97 7.87 11.26
N GLU A 85 11.21 8.96 11.97
CA GLU A 85 10.61 10.26 11.68
C GLU A 85 11.04 10.81 10.33
N GLN A 86 12.35 10.74 10.00
CA GLN A 86 12.87 11.20 8.71
C GLN A 86 12.25 10.46 7.53
N ILE A 87 12.02 9.15 7.66
CA ILE A 87 11.36 8.34 6.63
C ILE A 87 9.93 8.83 6.39
N LEU A 88 9.18 9.13 7.46
CA LEU A 88 7.82 9.65 7.34
C LEU A 88 7.79 11.04 6.71
N TYR A 89 8.64 11.97 7.15
CA TYR A 89 8.75 13.29 6.52
C TYR A 89 9.11 13.20 5.04
N HIS A 90 10.06 12.33 4.69
CA HIS A 90 10.49 12.13 3.30
C HIS A 90 9.33 11.65 2.40
N SER A 91 8.41 10.86 2.95
CA SER A 91 7.28 10.33 2.18
C SER A 91 6.24 11.39 1.80
N ILE A 92 6.18 12.49 2.53
CA ILE A 92 5.19 13.58 2.30
C ILE A 92 5.81 14.92 1.92
N LYS A 93 7.14 14.97 1.70
CA LYS A 93 7.86 16.21 1.39
C LYS A 93 7.30 16.97 0.17
N ASP A 94 6.87 16.22 -0.86
CA ASP A 94 6.32 16.77 -2.10
C ASP A 94 4.78 16.84 -2.08
N SER A 95 4.16 16.68 -0.90
CA SER A 95 2.72 16.81 -0.72
C SER A 95 2.27 18.27 -0.75
N PRO A 96 0.97 18.54 -1.00
CA PRO A 96 0.45 19.91 -0.98
C PRO A 96 0.31 20.51 0.43
N PHE A 97 0.72 19.77 1.47
CA PHE A 97 0.60 20.18 2.87
C PHE A 97 1.70 21.16 3.26
N ASP A 98 1.36 22.20 4.04
CA ASP A 98 2.36 23.09 4.63
C ASP A 98 3.18 22.38 5.73
N GLU A 99 4.24 23.01 6.22
CA GLU A 99 5.16 22.42 7.21
C GLU A 99 4.44 22.04 8.53
N LYS A 100 3.44 22.82 8.96
CA LYS A 100 2.69 22.54 10.19
C LYS A 100 1.78 21.35 10.00
N GLU A 101 1.14 21.24 8.85
CA GLU A 101 0.31 20.09 8.49
C GLU A 101 1.15 18.83 8.34
N GLN A 102 2.30 18.92 7.67
CA GLN A 102 3.26 17.81 7.55
C GLN A 102 3.70 17.33 8.93
N HIS A 103 4.07 18.25 9.83
CA HIS A 103 4.44 17.90 11.21
C HIS A 103 3.29 17.16 11.93
N LYS A 104 2.08 17.69 11.86
CA LYS A 104 0.91 17.06 12.48
C LYS A 104 0.64 15.65 11.93
N ILE A 105 0.75 15.47 10.60
CA ILE A 105 0.56 14.18 9.93
C ILE A 105 1.60 13.18 10.42
N VAL A 106 2.89 13.58 10.45
CA VAL A 106 3.99 12.71 10.88
C VAL A 106 3.81 12.31 12.34
N GLN A 107 3.56 13.25 13.26
CA GLN A 107 3.34 12.95 14.67
C GLN A 107 2.14 12.02 14.89
N THR A 108 1.04 12.26 14.18
CA THR A 108 -0.13 11.39 14.22
C THR A 108 0.20 9.98 13.71
N SER A 109 0.99 9.88 12.63
CA SER A 109 1.39 8.61 12.04
C SER A 109 2.34 7.83 12.94
N LEU A 110 3.29 8.50 13.61
CA LEU A 110 4.14 7.90 14.63
C LEU A 110 3.31 7.26 15.74
N GLY A 111 2.34 8.00 16.28
CA GLY A 111 1.44 7.50 17.31
C GLY A 111 0.61 6.30 16.85
N LYS A 112 -0.02 6.37 15.69
CA LYS A 112 -0.80 5.26 15.09
C LYS A 112 0.09 4.05 14.78
N GLY A 113 1.31 4.27 14.29
CA GLY A 113 2.31 3.23 14.06
C GLY A 113 2.87 2.62 15.34
N GLY A 114 2.63 3.24 16.51
CA GLY A 114 3.16 2.78 17.81
C GLY A 114 4.65 3.02 17.98
N PHE A 115 5.23 3.96 17.26
CA PHE A 115 6.65 4.33 17.39
C PHE A 115 6.83 5.29 18.55
N THR A 116 7.46 4.82 19.63
CA THR A 116 7.75 5.62 20.84
C THR A 116 9.06 6.40 20.73
N ASP A 117 10.00 5.93 19.91
CA ASP A 117 11.26 6.60 19.61
C ASP A 117 11.32 6.96 18.12
N ALA A 118 11.03 8.21 17.81
CA ALA A 118 11.03 8.74 16.44
C ALA A 118 12.45 8.86 15.86
N ASN A 119 13.49 8.94 16.73
CA ASN A 119 14.90 9.08 16.33
C ASN A 119 15.59 7.74 16.11
N LEU A 120 14.91 6.61 16.34
CA LEU A 120 15.47 5.29 16.10
C LEU A 120 15.78 5.12 14.60
N LEU A 121 17.01 4.70 14.29
CA LEU A 121 17.42 4.41 12.92
C LEU A 121 16.69 3.16 12.40
N SER A 122 16.27 3.18 11.15
CA SER A 122 15.51 2.07 10.54
C SER A 122 16.28 0.75 10.53
N LYS A 123 17.62 0.79 10.43
CA LYS A 123 18.49 -0.41 10.53
C LYS A 123 18.44 -1.11 11.90
N ASN A 124 18.00 -0.43 12.93
CA ASN A 124 17.88 -0.98 14.29
C ASN A 124 16.50 -1.58 14.56
N LEU A 125 15.58 -1.53 13.60
CA LEU A 125 14.26 -2.12 13.71
C LEU A 125 14.31 -3.62 13.41
N SER A 126 13.50 -4.42 14.10
CA SER A 126 13.22 -5.80 13.70
C SER A 126 12.41 -5.85 12.41
N GLY A 127 12.42 -6.99 11.70
CA GLY A 127 11.68 -7.14 10.44
C GLY A 127 10.19 -6.77 10.56
N GLY A 128 9.54 -7.15 11.65
CA GLY A 128 8.16 -6.76 11.94
C GLY A 128 7.98 -5.25 12.11
N TRP A 129 8.90 -4.58 12.79
CA TRP A 129 8.88 -3.13 12.93
C TRP A 129 9.23 -2.40 11.64
N VAL A 130 10.10 -2.97 10.78
CA VAL A 130 10.34 -2.46 9.42
C VAL A 130 9.06 -2.53 8.60
N LYS A 131 8.34 -3.67 8.60
CA LYS A 131 7.06 -3.80 7.89
C LYS A 131 6.02 -2.83 8.43
N ARG A 132 5.94 -2.67 9.75
CA ARG A 132 5.05 -1.69 10.39
C ARG A 132 5.39 -0.25 9.97
N LEU A 133 6.67 0.09 9.86
CA LEU A 133 7.11 1.41 9.40
C LEU A 133 6.74 1.63 7.91
N THR A 134 6.92 0.63 7.04
CA THR A 134 6.54 0.76 5.62
C THR A 134 5.05 1.00 5.44
N ILE A 135 4.20 0.32 6.23
CA ILE A 135 2.75 0.53 6.21
C ILE A 135 2.40 1.92 6.77
N THR A 136 3.03 2.32 7.91
CA THR A 136 2.82 3.64 8.51
C THR A 136 3.23 4.76 7.54
N ARG A 137 4.33 4.58 6.81
CA ARG A 137 4.80 5.50 5.77
C ARG A 137 3.77 5.64 4.65
N ALA A 138 3.21 4.53 4.17
CA ALA A 138 2.17 4.55 3.14
C ALA A 138 0.90 5.29 3.63
N LEU A 139 0.47 5.04 4.87
CA LEU A 139 -0.68 5.73 5.49
C LEU A 139 -0.41 7.22 5.74
N CYS A 140 0.85 7.60 6.04
CA CYS A 140 1.26 8.99 6.21
C CYS A 140 0.98 9.82 4.95
N CYS A 141 1.08 9.23 3.77
CA CYS A 141 0.73 9.87 2.51
C CYS A 141 -0.78 10.09 2.29
N GLN A 142 -1.63 9.67 3.23
CA GLN A 142 -3.10 9.83 3.16
C GLN A 142 -3.69 9.29 1.84
N PRO A 143 -3.51 8.01 1.51
CA PRO A 143 -4.05 7.44 0.29
C PRO A 143 -5.58 7.32 0.32
N ASP A 144 -6.22 7.47 -0.85
CA ASP A 144 -7.63 7.11 -1.04
C ASP A 144 -7.79 5.59 -1.16
N ILE A 145 -6.76 4.92 -1.71
CA ILE A 145 -6.67 3.47 -1.85
C ILE A 145 -5.28 3.02 -1.41
N LEU A 146 -5.23 2.09 -0.46
CA LEU A 146 -4.00 1.43 -0.04
C LEU A 146 -4.04 -0.04 -0.47
N LEU A 147 -3.09 -0.42 -1.30
CA LEU A 147 -2.92 -1.77 -1.80
C LEU A 147 -1.73 -2.43 -1.10
N LEU A 148 -1.99 -3.48 -0.34
CA LEU A 148 -0.97 -4.18 0.45
C LEU A 148 -0.74 -5.56 -0.15
N ASP A 149 0.50 -5.84 -0.57
CA ASP A 149 0.90 -7.15 -1.07
C ASP A 149 1.56 -7.94 0.05
N GLU A 150 0.92 -9.03 0.45
CA GLU A 150 1.33 -9.90 1.57
C GLU A 150 1.72 -9.14 2.85
N PRO A 151 0.82 -8.26 3.37
CA PRO A 151 1.18 -7.36 4.46
C PRO A 151 1.49 -8.05 5.78
N THR A 152 1.03 -9.29 5.97
CA THR A 152 1.21 -10.07 7.20
C THR A 152 2.58 -10.76 7.29
N ASN A 153 3.32 -10.85 6.18
CA ASN A 153 4.65 -11.41 6.19
C ASN A 153 5.58 -10.63 7.14
N HIS A 154 6.31 -11.35 7.96
CA HIS A 154 7.21 -10.83 9.00
C HIS A 154 6.53 -10.13 10.19
N LEU A 155 5.19 -10.05 10.22
CA LEU A 155 4.47 -9.56 11.39
C LEU A 155 4.24 -10.68 12.40
N ASP A 156 4.42 -10.36 13.68
CA ASP A 156 3.93 -11.18 14.78
C ASP A 156 2.42 -10.98 14.96
N ILE A 157 1.83 -11.71 15.92
CA ILE A 157 0.39 -11.64 16.16
C ILE A 157 -0.08 -10.22 16.53
N ASN A 158 0.76 -9.46 17.27
CA ASN A 158 0.43 -8.08 17.64
C ASN A 158 0.50 -7.15 16.44
N GLY A 159 1.45 -7.38 15.53
CA GLY A 159 1.55 -6.66 14.27
C GLY A 159 0.36 -6.92 13.34
N ILE A 160 -0.13 -8.17 13.28
CA ILE A 160 -1.33 -8.54 12.51
C ILE A 160 -2.59 -7.89 13.11
N LEU A 161 -2.73 -7.89 14.43
CA LEU A 161 -3.87 -7.25 15.12
C LEU A 161 -3.85 -5.71 15.01
N TRP A 162 -2.68 -5.13 14.81
CA TRP A 162 -2.53 -3.70 14.59
C TRP A 162 -2.94 -3.29 13.16
N LEU A 163 -2.70 -4.16 12.16
CA LEU A 163 -3.01 -3.94 10.74
C LEU A 163 -4.52 -3.88 10.52
#